data_fd88970f8403de8c273d0046ec33e19e
#
_entry.id   fd88970f8403de8c273d0046ec33e19e
#
_cell.length_a   1.000
_cell.length_b   1.000
_cell.length_c   1.000
_cell.angle_alpha   90.00
_cell.angle_beta   90.00
_cell.angle_gamma   90.00
#
_symmetry.space_group_name_H-M   'P 1'
#
loop_
_entity.id
_entity.type
_entity.pdbx_description
1 polymer ?
#
loop_
_entity_poly.entity_id
_entity_poly.type
_entity_poly.pdbx_seq_one_letter_code
_entity_poly.pdbx_strand_id
1 'polypeptide(L)'
;VQNDYLDSNPASDMAGALSTTKARHYPALPSSRFPEFLARLDAYRCSLITRIYVELSLLTFVRSSELRFARWEEFDFDKSLWRVPAKREEIKGVRYSYRGMKMKEEHIVPLSRQAMILLAQLKQISGDKELLFPGDHDATKVMSENTVNSALRAMGYDTK
;
A
#
# COMPACT_ATOMS: atom_id res chain seq x y z
N VAL A 1 -3.26 -34.98 15.92
CA VAL A 1 -2.69 -33.90 15.16
C VAL A 1 -2.66 -32.67 16.07
N GLN A 2 -2.42 -31.44 15.63
CA GLN A 2 -2.02 -30.25 16.41
C GLN A 2 -2.76 -29.98 17.76
N ASN A 3 -3.93 -30.53 18.00
CA ASN A 3 -4.69 -30.41 19.25
C ASN A 3 -5.14 -31.80 19.82
N ASP A 4 -4.46 -32.86 19.45
CA ASP A 4 -4.69 -34.23 19.89
C ASP A 4 -6.13 -34.76 19.72
N TYR A 5 -6.89 -34.15 18.80
CA TYR A 5 -8.25 -34.65 18.47
C TYR A 5 -8.26 -35.89 17.56
N LEU A 6 -7.15 -36.15 16.85
CA LEU A 6 -6.98 -37.25 15.92
C LEU A 6 -5.52 -37.71 15.89
N ASP A 7 -5.29 -39.01 15.84
CA ASP A 7 -3.96 -39.64 15.76
C ASP A 7 -3.29 -39.39 14.41
N SER A 8 -4.08 -39.19 13.34
CA SER A 8 -3.60 -38.89 12.00
C SER A 8 -4.50 -37.88 11.32
N ASN A 9 -3.96 -37.18 10.32
CA ASN A 9 -4.75 -36.27 9.50
C ASN A 9 -5.48 -37.06 8.40
N PRO A 10 -6.82 -37.21 8.46
CA PRO A 10 -7.58 -38.00 7.46
C PRO A 10 -7.54 -37.36 6.05
N ALA A 11 -7.11 -36.10 5.93
CA ALA A 11 -6.95 -35.44 4.64
C ALA A 11 -5.57 -35.69 4.01
N SER A 12 -4.63 -36.37 4.66
CA SER A 12 -3.29 -36.65 4.13
C SER A 12 -3.36 -37.44 2.81
N ASP A 13 -4.29 -38.39 2.72
CA ASP A 13 -4.44 -39.24 1.55
C ASP A 13 -5.12 -38.53 0.37
N MET A 14 -5.66 -37.32 0.63
CA MET A 14 -6.23 -36.47 -0.41
C MET A 14 -5.21 -35.53 -1.06
N ALA A 15 -3.94 -35.58 -0.66
CA ALA A 15 -2.88 -34.83 -1.29
C ALA A 15 -2.74 -35.27 -2.76
N GLY A 16 -3.05 -34.39 -3.68
CA GLY A 16 -3.05 -34.65 -5.14
C GLY A 16 -4.42 -35.05 -5.73
N ALA A 17 -5.45 -35.32 -4.92
CA ALA A 17 -6.80 -35.61 -5.41
C ALA A 17 -7.51 -34.36 -5.97
N LEU A 18 -7.11 -33.18 -5.52
CA LEU A 18 -7.62 -31.90 -6.04
C LEU A 18 -6.64 -31.33 -7.06
N SER A 19 -7.11 -31.08 -8.28
CA SER A 19 -6.34 -30.33 -9.27
C SER A 19 -6.13 -28.90 -8.74
N THR A 20 -4.90 -28.55 -8.43
CA THR A 20 -4.54 -27.16 -8.09
C THR A 20 -4.57 -26.32 -9.35
N THR A 21 -5.41 -25.29 -9.39
CA THR A 21 -5.33 -24.26 -10.41
C THR A 21 -3.93 -23.64 -10.38
N LYS A 22 -3.25 -23.58 -11.52
CA LYS A 22 -1.94 -22.90 -11.61
C LYS A 22 -2.09 -21.46 -11.09
N ALA A 23 -1.31 -21.13 -10.08
CA ALA A 23 -1.29 -19.76 -9.55
C ALA A 23 -0.92 -18.79 -10.69
N ARG A 24 -1.82 -17.86 -11.01
CA ARG A 24 -1.54 -16.79 -11.96
C ARG A 24 -0.96 -15.61 -11.18
N HIS A 25 0.28 -15.26 -11.47
CA HIS A 25 0.90 -14.08 -10.89
C HIS A 25 0.25 -12.82 -11.46
N TYR A 26 0.14 -11.78 -10.63
CA TYR A 26 -0.25 -10.47 -11.12
C TYR A 26 0.76 -9.94 -12.14
N PRO A 27 0.31 -9.14 -13.14
CA PRO A 27 1.23 -8.53 -14.09
C PRO A 27 2.28 -7.68 -13.37
N ALA A 28 3.54 -7.83 -13.75
CA ALA A 28 4.63 -7.00 -13.28
C ALA A 28 5.12 -6.09 -14.41
N LEU A 29 5.43 -4.84 -14.09
CA LEU A 29 5.98 -3.90 -15.06
C LEU A 29 7.48 -4.21 -15.25
N PRO A 30 7.93 -4.58 -16.47
CA PRO A 30 9.36 -4.74 -16.75
C PRO A 30 10.12 -3.43 -16.52
N SER A 31 11.34 -3.51 -16.01
CA SER A 31 12.16 -2.32 -15.73
C SER A 31 12.39 -1.45 -16.98
N SER A 32 12.49 -2.06 -18.15
CA SER A 32 12.61 -1.35 -19.43
C SER A 32 11.42 -0.44 -19.76
N ARG A 33 10.24 -0.69 -19.18
CA ARG A 33 9.04 0.12 -19.38
C ARG A 33 8.82 1.21 -18.32
N PHE A 34 9.72 1.32 -17.35
CA PHE A 34 9.63 2.36 -16.30
C PHE A 34 9.62 3.78 -16.87
N PRO A 35 10.47 4.17 -17.84
CA PRO A 35 10.42 5.51 -18.41
C PRO A 35 9.07 5.84 -19.06
N GLU A 36 8.48 4.87 -19.77
CA GLU A 36 7.14 5.02 -20.35
C GLU A 36 6.07 5.19 -19.26
N PHE A 37 6.16 4.41 -18.19
CA PHE A 37 5.26 4.50 -17.06
C PHE A 37 5.28 5.89 -16.40
N LEU A 38 6.48 6.41 -16.13
CA LEU A 38 6.65 7.74 -15.54
C LEU A 38 6.12 8.84 -16.45
N ALA A 39 6.37 8.76 -17.75
CA ALA A 39 5.83 9.71 -18.72
C ALA A 39 4.28 9.67 -18.78
N ARG A 40 3.68 8.48 -18.72
CA ARG A 40 2.22 8.32 -18.65
C ARG A 40 1.64 8.86 -17.35
N LEU A 41 2.31 8.61 -16.22
CA LEU A 41 1.91 9.12 -14.91
C LEU A 41 1.94 10.66 -14.88
N ASP A 42 2.96 11.26 -15.47
CA ASP A 42 3.09 12.71 -15.57
C ASP A 42 2.01 13.34 -16.47
N ALA A 43 1.71 12.70 -17.59
CA ALA A 43 0.66 13.13 -18.52
C ALA A 43 -0.77 12.87 -18.00
N TYR A 44 -0.94 11.95 -17.04
CA TYR A 44 -2.25 11.56 -16.56
C TYR A 44 -2.86 12.65 -15.67
N ARG A 45 -4.03 13.14 -16.07
CA ARG A 45 -4.79 14.16 -15.32
C ARG A 45 -5.57 13.51 -14.16
N CYS A 46 -4.87 13.19 -13.09
CA CYS A 46 -5.47 12.75 -11.83
C CYS A 46 -5.34 13.81 -10.74
N SER A 47 -5.94 13.54 -9.57
CA SER A 47 -5.67 14.36 -8.39
C SER A 47 -4.19 14.26 -8.00
N LEU A 48 -3.62 15.36 -7.52
CA LEU A 48 -2.21 15.40 -7.09
C LEU A 48 -1.94 14.36 -6.00
N ILE A 49 -2.89 14.13 -5.11
CA ILE A 49 -2.77 13.15 -4.02
C ILE A 49 -2.65 11.70 -4.57
N THR A 50 -3.37 11.37 -5.65
CA THR A 50 -3.26 10.06 -6.30
C THR A 50 -1.90 9.89 -6.98
N ARG A 51 -1.39 10.92 -7.64
CA ARG A 51 -0.06 10.91 -8.25
C ARG A 51 1.02 10.70 -7.20
N ILE A 52 1.01 11.50 -6.14
CA ILE A 52 1.96 11.38 -5.03
C ILE A 52 1.92 9.98 -4.41
N TYR A 53 0.72 9.40 -4.27
CA TYR A 53 0.60 8.03 -3.76
C TYR A 53 1.36 7.02 -4.65
N VAL A 54 1.16 7.09 -5.97
CA VAL A 54 1.84 6.17 -6.92
C VAL A 54 3.36 6.36 -6.86
N GLU A 55 3.83 7.61 -6.89
CA GLU A 55 5.26 7.93 -6.82
C GLU A 55 5.89 7.48 -5.49
N LEU A 56 5.24 7.72 -4.36
CA LEU A 56 5.71 7.24 -3.05
C LEU A 56 5.74 5.71 -2.98
N SER A 57 4.74 5.02 -3.58
CA SER A 57 4.75 3.56 -3.66
C SER A 57 5.98 3.02 -4.39
N LEU A 58 6.41 3.70 -5.46
CA LEU A 58 7.63 3.34 -6.21
C LEU A 58 8.91 3.65 -5.43
N LEU A 59 8.95 4.75 -4.68
CA LEU A 59 10.14 5.19 -3.96
C LEU A 59 10.37 4.43 -2.65
N THR A 60 9.32 3.91 -2.04
CA THR A 60 9.39 3.25 -0.73
C THR A 60 9.26 1.73 -0.78
N PHE A 61 8.68 1.18 -1.85
CA PHE A 61 8.41 -0.25 -2.03
C PHE A 61 7.65 -0.92 -0.86
N VAL A 62 6.92 -0.15 -0.07
CA VAL A 62 6.05 -0.68 0.98
C VAL A 62 4.77 -1.26 0.38
N ARG A 63 4.06 -2.07 1.15
CA ARG A 63 2.76 -2.57 0.70
C ARG A 63 1.76 -1.44 0.56
N SER A 64 0.89 -1.54 -0.45
CA SER A 64 -0.13 -0.52 -0.70
C SER A 64 -1.02 -0.24 0.52
N SER A 65 -1.34 -1.25 1.33
CA SER A 65 -2.08 -1.06 2.57
C SER A 65 -1.29 -0.29 3.63
N GLU A 66 0.02 -0.49 3.71
CA GLU A 66 0.88 0.22 4.68
C GLU A 66 0.93 1.70 4.34
N LEU A 67 1.15 2.04 3.07
CA LEU A 67 1.16 3.44 2.61
C LEU A 67 -0.24 4.07 2.70
N ARG A 68 -1.29 3.35 2.35
CA ARG A 68 -2.67 3.86 2.36
C ARG A 68 -3.15 4.26 3.77
N PHE A 69 -2.72 3.54 4.80
CA PHE A 69 -3.03 3.82 6.20
C PHE A 69 -1.96 4.65 6.92
N ALA A 70 -0.95 5.16 6.22
CA ALA A 70 0.12 5.94 6.80
C ALA A 70 -0.41 7.21 7.47
N ARG A 71 0.18 7.55 8.62
CA ARG A 71 -0.13 8.74 9.40
C ARG A 71 1.06 9.67 9.47
N TRP A 72 0.81 10.97 9.55
CA TRP A 72 1.88 11.96 9.62
C TRP A 72 2.81 11.76 10.82
N GLU A 73 2.30 11.29 11.94
CA GLU A 73 3.08 11.00 13.15
C GLU A 73 4.12 9.89 12.99
N GLU A 74 3.98 9.04 11.94
CA GLU A 74 4.93 7.95 11.66
C GLU A 74 6.23 8.44 10.98
N PHE A 75 6.29 9.71 10.57
CA PHE A 75 7.39 10.29 9.80
C PHE A 75 8.31 11.15 10.65
N ASP A 76 9.57 10.76 10.71
CA ASP A 76 10.67 11.55 11.28
C ASP A 76 11.35 12.32 10.13
N PHE A 77 10.92 13.55 9.91
CA PHE A 77 11.41 14.38 8.81
C PHE A 77 12.88 14.80 9.01
N ASP A 78 13.33 14.96 10.25
CA ASP A 78 14.71 15.35 10.56
C ASP A 78 15.68 14.23 10.22
N LYS A 79 15.27 12.98 10.46
CA LYS A 79 16.08 11.80 10.15
C LYS A 79 15.77 11.21 8.76
N SER A 80 14.79 11.75 8.04
CA SER A 80 14.31 11.20 6.77
C SER A 80 13.92 9.73 6.89
N LEU A 81 13.13 9.39 7.90
CA LEU A 81 12.67 8.03 8.18
C LEU A 81 11.15 7.97 8.29
N TRP A 82 10.57 6.89 7.78
CA TRP A 82 9.20 6.50 8.06
C TRP A 82 9.21 5.22 8.92
N ARG A 83 8.56 5.27 10.07
CA ARG A 83 8.40 4.13 10.98
C ARG A 83 7.00 3.56 10.82
N VAL A 84 6.89 2.48 10.04
CA VAL A 84 5.63 1.76 9.91
C VAL A 84 5.42 0.91 11.17
N PRO A 85 4.45 1.22 12.05
CA PRO A 85 4.30 0.52 13.31
C PRO A 85 3.78 -0.91 13.09
N ALA A 86 4.07 -1.79 14.02
CA ALA A 86 3.54 -3.16 14.05
C ALA A 86 2.01 -3.18 14.09
N LYS A 87 1.43 -2.23 14.82
CA LYS A 87 -0.03 -2.02 14.94
C LYS A 87 -0.29 -0.53 15.08
N ARG A 88 -1.40 -0.05 14.51
CA ARG A 88 -1.90 1.32 14.63
C ARG A 88 -3.06 1.37 15.61
N GLU A 89 -3.30 2.52 16.20
CA GLU A 89 -4.56 2.79 16.90
C GLU A 89 -5.72 2.80 15.89
N GLU A 90 -6.89 2.34 16.34
CA GLU A 90 -8.06 2.31 15.49
C GLU A 90 -8.67 3.71 15.35
N ILE A 91 -8.85 4.15 14.10
CA ILE A 91 -9.58 5.39 13.81
C ILE A 91 -11.07 5.04 13.75
N LYS A 92 -11.87 5.67 14.62
CA LYS A 92 -13.30 5.43 14.70
C LYS A 92 -13.98 5.60 13.34
N GLY A 93 -14.67 4.55 12.90
CA GLY A 93 -15.38 4.55 11.62
C GLY A 93 -14.52 4.26 10.40
N VAL A 94 -13.20 4.09 10.56
CA VAL A 94 -12.29 3.70 9.47
C VAL A 94 -11.94 2.23 9.57
N ARG A 95 -12.55 1.42 8.73
CA ARG A 95 -12.37 -0.03 8.72
C ARG A 95 -10.91 -0.40 8.46
N TYR A 96 -10.34 -1.27 9.30
CA TYR A 96 -8.95 -1.74 9.22
C TYR A 96 -7.86 -0.70 9.50
N SER A 97 -8.19 0.47 10.06
CA SER A 97 -7.21 1.51 10.40
C SER A 97 -6.16 1.07 11.42
N TYR A 98 -6.46 0.03 12.21
CA TYR A 98 -5.54 -0.59 13.18
C TYR A 98 -4.41 -1.40 12.53
N ARG A 99 -4.48 -1.66 11.22
CA ARG A 99 -3.46 -2.46 10.53
C ARG A 99 -2.15 -1.69 10.41
N GLY A 100 -1.11 -2.24 11.01
CA GLY A 100 0.28 -1.87 10.81
C GLY A 100 0.97 -2.86 9.87
N MET A 101 2.22 -3.18 10.17
CA MET A 101 3.01 -4.15 9.42
C MET A 101 2.40 -5.55 9.45
N LYS A 102 2.38 -6.19 8.28
CA LYS A 102 1.88 -7.57 8.14
C LYS A 102 2.64 -8.57 9.04
N MET A 103 3.93 -8.36 9.25
CA MET A 103 4.80 -9.23 10.07
C MET A 103 4.72 -8.92 11.57
N LYS A 104 3.87 -7.96 12.00
CA LYS A 104 3.68 -7.53 13.40
C LYS A 104 4.97 -7.03 14.10
N GLU A 105 5.92 -6.55 13.32
CA GLU A 105 7.13 -5.87 13.79
C GLU A 105 7.21 -4.48 13.15
N GLU A 106 7.85 -3.53 13.82
CA GLU A 106 8.10 -2.20 13.25
C GLU A 106 8.99 -2.33 12.02
N HIS A 107 8.65 -1.60 10.96
CA HIS A 107 9.45 -1.51 9.74
C HIS A 107 9.94 -0.09 9.52
N ILE A 108 11.25 0.08 9.44
CA ILE A 108 11.88 1.37 9.19
C ILE A 108 12.17 1.52 7.70
N VAL A 109 11.62 2.56 7.10
CA VAL A 109 11.76 2.89 5.68
C VAL A 109 12.58 4.17 5.56
N PRO A 110 13.83 4.12 5.06
CA PRO A 110 14.58 5.32 4.73
C PRO A 110 13.91 6.09 3.60
N LEU A 111 13.80 7.41 3.75
CA LEU A 111 13.15 8.27 2.76
C LEU A 111 14.19 8.93 1.87
N SER A 112 14.08 8.71 0.58
CA SER A 112 14.91 9.40 -0.41
C SER A 112 14.58 10.90 -0.45
N ARG A 113 15.48 11.71 -1.03
CA ARG A 113 15.22 13.14 -1.25
C ARG A 113 13.93 13.36 -2.05
N GLN A 114 13.67 12.54 -3.05
CA GLN A 114 12.46 12.62 -3.86
C GLN A 114 11.21 12.33 -3.01
N ALA A 115 11.24 11.31 -2.16
CA ALA A 115 10.13 11.01 -1.25
C ALA A 115 9.86 12.16 -0.27
N MET A 116 10.92 12.80 0.25
CA MET A 116 10.79 13.97 1.13
C MET A 116 10.13 15.17 0.42
N ILE A 117 10.46 15.42 -0.85
CA ILE A 117 9.82 16.48 -1.65
C ILE A 117 8.33 16.18 -1.83
N LEU A 118 7.98 14.95 -2.18
CA LEU A 118 6.57 14.52 -2.35
C LEU A 118 5.79 14.63 -1.04
N LEU A 119 6.39 14.23 0.08
CA LEU A 119 5.77 14.38 1.39
C LEU A 119 5.57 15.86 1.79
N ALA A 120 6.52 16.73 1.45
CA ALA A 120 6.35 18.16 1.67
C ALA A 120 5.20 18.76 0.85
N GLN A 121 5.04 18.35 -0.41
CA GLN A 121 3.88 18.71 -1.24
C GLN A 121 2.57 18.15 -0.67
N LEU A 122 2.56 16.88 -0.28
CA LEU A 122 1.39 16.23 0.30
C LEU A 122 0.95 16.90 1.59
N LYS A 123 1.90 17.39 2.40
CA LYS A 123 1.64 18.11 3.65
C LYS A 123 0.84 19.40 3.45
N GLN A 124 0.93 20.04 2.29
CA GLN A 124 0.10 21.20 1.95
C GLN A 124 -1.37 20.81 1.67
N ILE A 125 -1.63 19.56 1.36
CA ILE A 125 -2.97 19.05 0.99
C ILE A 125 -3.65 18.40 2.19
N SER A 126 -2.93 17.57 2.94
CA SER A 126 -3.48 16.73 4.02
C SER A 126 -2.75 16.85 5.35
N GLY A 127 -1.85 17.83 5.50
CA GLY A 127 -1.02 17.97 6.70
C GLY A 127 -1.80 18.36 7.96
N ASP A 128 -3.05 18.83 7.81
CA ASP A 128 -4.00 19.11 8.88
C ASP A 128 -4.86 17.89 9.28
N LYS A 129 -4.69 16.77 8.58
CA LYS A 129 -5.38 15.50 8.83
C LYS A 129 -4.45 14.53 9.55
N GLU A 130 -5.01 13.46 10.11
CA GLU A 130 -4.24 12.37 10.69
C GLU A 130 -3.57 11.51 9.59
N LEU A 131 -4.34 11.21 8.54
CA LEU A 131 -3.92 10.35 7.43
C LEU A 131 -3.18 11.14 6.34
N LEU A 132 -2.13 10.54 5.77
CA LEU A 132 -1.48 11.09 4.57
C LEU A 132 -2.45 11.13 3.38
N PHE A 133 -3.24 10.07 3.23
CA PHE A 133 -4.14 9.84 2.10
C PHE A 133 -5.58 9.70 2.58
N PRO A 134 -6.22 10.81 2.97
CA PRO A 134 -7.63 10.80 3.35
C PRO A 134 -8.53 10.50 2.16
N GLY A 135 -9.76 10.12 2.42
CA GLY A 135 -10.77 9.89 1.37
C GLY A 135 -11.25 11.20 0.72
N ASP A 136 -11.50 11.17 -0.56
CA ASP A 136 -11.89 12.35 -1.35
C ASP A 136 -13.21 12.99 -0.87
N HIS A 137 -14.16 12.18 -0.42
CA HIS A 137 -15.49 12.64 0.02
C HIS A 137 -15.64 12.71 1.54
N ASP A 138 -14.75 12.08 2.28
CA ASP A 138 -14.79 11.98 3.73
C ASP A 138 -13.36 11.88 4.27
N ALA A 139 -12.84 12.98 4.75
CA ALA A 139 -11.47 13.05 5.25
C ALA A 139 -11.22 12.23 6.53
N THR A 140 -12.28 11.75 7.19
CA THR A 140 -12.18 10.81 8.33
C THR A 140 -11.93 9.38 7.85
N LYS A 141 -12.12 9.11 6.57
CA LYS A 141 -11.83 7.82 5.93
C LYS A 141 -10.51 7.86 5.19
N VAL A 142 -10.00 6.68 4.89
CA VAL A 142 -8.80 6.50 4.10
C VAL A 142 -9.15 6.46 2.61
N MET A 143 -8.22 6.88 1.75
CA MET A 143 -8.32 6.73 0.28
C MET A 143 -8.78 5.32 -0.09
N SER A 144 -9.66 5.20 -1.08
CA SER A 144 -10.13 3.91 -1.59
C SER A 144 -8.96 3.08 -2.15
N GLU A 145 -8.95 1.78 -1.87
CA GLU A 145 -7.97 0.86 -2.47
C GLU A 145 -8.07 0.77 -3.99
N ASN A 146 -9.24 1.13 -4.55
CA ASN A 146 -9.47 1.14 -5.99
C ASN A 146 -8.97 2.42 -6.68
N THR A 147 -8.66 3.49 -5.95
CA THR A 147 -8.22 4.76 -6.54
C THR A 147 -6.99 4.58 -7.42
N VAL A 148 -5.96 3.94 -6.90
CA VAL A 148 -4.71 3.69 -7.64
C VAL A 148 -4.92 2.70 -8.79
N ASN A 149 -5.66 1.62 -8.55
CA ASN A 149 -5.97 0.65 -9.60
C ASN A 149 -6.76 1.29 -10.76
N SER A 150 -7.65 2.21 -10.44
CA SER A 150 -8.40 2.97 -11.46
C SER A 150 -7.49 3.90 -12.25
N ALA A 151 -6.55 4.57 -11.59
CA ALA A 151 -5.54 5.39 -12.25
C ALA A 151 -4.64 4.56 -13.17
N LEU A 152 -4.15 3.41 -12.70
CA LEU A 152 -3.32 2.50 -13.51
C LEU A 152 -4.07 2.01 -14.75
N ARG A 153 -5.34 1.60 -14.61
CA ARG A 153 -6.17 1.20 -15.76
C ARG A 153 -6.40 2.33 -16.74
N ALA A 154 -6.63 3.55 -16.26
CA ALA A 154 -6.80 4.72 -17.11
C ALA A 154 -5.52 5.06 -17.89
N MET A 155 -4.35 4.75 -17.34
CA MET A 155 -3.06 4.85 -18.02
C MET A 155 -2.76 3.67 -18.96
N GLY A 156 -3.67 2.68 -19.06
CA GLY A 156 -3.54 1.53 -19.95
C GLY A 156 -2.77 0.33 -19.35
N TYR A 157 -2.68 0.24 -18.02
CA TYR A 157 -2.07 -0.90 -17.33
C TYR A 157 -3.13 -1.88 -16.84
N ASP A 158 -2.88 -3.18 -17.03
CA ASP A 158 -3.71 -4.24 -16.45
C ASP A 158 -3.43 -4.34 -14.93
N THR A 159 -4.50 -4.45 -14.16
CA THR A 159 -4.45 -4.56 -12.69
C THR A 159 -5.14 -5.83 -12.17
N LYS A 160 -5.45 -6.79 -13.07
CA LYS A 160 -6.11 -8.05 -12.73
C LYS A 160 -5.32 -9.26 -13.21
#